data_41274715af75ebd593a4e7bd14544108
#
_entry.id   41274715af75ebd593a4e7bd14544108
#
_cell.length_a   1.000
_cell.length_b   1.000
_cell.length_c   1.000
_cell.angle_alpha   90.00
_cell.angle_beta   90.00
_cell.angle_gamma   90.00
#
_symmetry.space_group_name_H-M   'P 1'
#
loop_
_entity.id
_entity.type
_entity.pdbx_description
1 polymer ?
#
loop_
_entity_poly.entity_id
_entity_poly.type
_entity_poly.pdbx_seq_one_letter_code
_entity_poly.pdbx_strand_id
1 'polypeptide(L)'
;MTNLILPFVSVILGALVVVLWKPKQLKPIKILLAFSGAFLLSITVFELLPAVFGSTHDGHLGLWVMGGILTQILLESFSKGAEHGHIHLNHTNRFPWGLFVGLCLHAFLEGTPIDQHEHLIWGVLIHKLPIAILIAYFLWKSPLSKLQIWLFLFVFAIMTPIGTWSVQAFNGLQKITMELNALVIGIFLHVSTTILFESAEGHRFNSTKLLAIVGAILLAYFIHH
;
A
#
# COMPACT_ATOMS: atom_id res chain seq x y z
N MET A 1 -14.14 -0.62 14.86
CA MET A 1 -14.29 0.78 14.37
C MET A 1 -12.95 1.47 14.10
N THR A 2 -11.94 1.29 14.95
CA THR A 2 -10.59 1.86 14.73
C THR A 2 -9.97 1.42 13.39
N ASN A 3 -10.12 0.14 13.02
CA ASN A 3 -9.60 -0.43 11.76
C ASN A 3 -10.19 0.20 10.49
N LEU A 4 -11.36 0.81 10.58
CA LEU A 4 -11.98 1.54 9.47
C LEU A 4 -11.51 3.00 9.39
N ILE A 5 -11.26 3.63 10.53
CA ILE A 5 -10.93 5.07 10.59
C ILE A 5 -9.44 5.33 10.32
N LEU A 6 -8.56 4.51 10.89
CA LEU A 6 -7.12 4.74 10.81
C LEU A 6 -6.56 4.80 9.38
N PRO A 7 -6.89 3.86 8.45
CA PRO A 7 -6.39 3.95 7.07
C PRO A 7 -6.88 5.20 6.34
N PHE A 8 -8.12 5.62 6.58
CA PHE A 8 -8.66 6.86 6.04
C PHE A 8 -7.87 8.07 6.55
N VAL A 9 -7.66 8.17 7.87
CA VAL A 9 -6.91 9.27 8.50
C VAL A 9 -5.48 9.31 7.99
N SER A 10 -4.82 8.17 7.77
CA SER A 10 -3.45 8.10 7.25
C SER A 10 -3.32 8.79 5.89
N VAL A 11 -4.28 8.59 4.97
CA VAL A 11 -4.28 9.27 3.65
C VAL A 11 -4.48 10.76 3.80
N ILE A 12 -5.44 11.18 4.62
CA ILE A 12 -5.72 12.61 4.85
C ILE A 12 -4.52 13.30 5.48
N LEU A 13 -3.86 12.68 6.47
CA LEU A 13 -2.64 13.20 7.07
C LEU A 13 -1.51 13.33 6.04
N GLY A 14 -1.31 12.31 5.19
CA GLY A 14 -0.33 12.38 4.11
C GLY A 14 -0.59 13.54 3.14
N ALA A 15 -1.85 13.77 2.77
CA ALA A 15 -2.25 14.90 1.94
C ALA A 15 -2.01 16.25 2.65
N LEU A 16 -2.35 16.36 3.93
CA LEU A 16 -2.13 17.58 4.72
C LEU A 16 -0.63 17.90 4.88
N VAL A 17 0.22 16.91 5.04
CA VAL A 17 1.68 17.09 5.07
C VAL A 17 2.14 17.82 3.81
N VAL A 18 1.64 17.45 2.62
CA VAL A 18 2.01 18.09 1.36
C VAL A 18 1.48 19.53 1.28
N VAL A 19 0.25 19.78 1.70
CA VAL A 19 -0.37 21.10 1.66
C VAL A 19 0.35 22.08 2.60
N LEU A 20 0.69 21.63 3.81
CA LEU A 20 1.28 22.47 4.85
C LEU A 20 2.80 22.63 4.69
N TRP A 21 3.51 21.54 4.43
CA TRP A 21 4.98 21.56 4.38
C TRP A 21 5.55 21.85 3.00
N LYS A 22 4.79 21.62 1.92
CA LYS A 22 5.20 21.86 0.52
C LYS A 22 6.61 21.31 0.22
N PRO A 23 6.83 20.02 0.35
CA PRO A 23 8.16 19.43 0.25
C PRO A 23 8.81 19.77 -1.11
N LYS A 24 10.03 20.31 -1.08
CA LYS A 24 10.78 20.68 -2.29
C LYS A 24 11.50 19.49 -2.93
N GLN A 25 11.79 18.45 -2.15
CA GLN A 25 12.57 17.28 -2.57
C GLN A 25 11.89 15.97 -2.17
N LEU A 26 12.03 14.94 -3.02
CA LEU A 26 11.49 13.59 -2.81
C LEU A 26 12.44 12.67 -2.01
N LYS A 27 13.70 13.06 -1.78
CA LYS A 27 14.67 12.20 -1.07
C LYS A 27 14.18 11.67 0.29
N PRO A 28 13.60 12.49 1.19
CA PRO A 28 13.08 11.98 2.46
C PRO A 28 11.92 11.00 2.27
N ILE A 29 11.09 11.23 1.25
CA ILE A 29 9.95 10.37 0.93
C ILE A 29 10.42 9.00 0.42
N LYS A 30 11.51 8.93 -0.36
CA LYS A 30 12.09 7.65 -0.82
C LYS A 30 12.62 6.78 0.35
N ILE A 31 13.22 7.39 1.36
CA ILE A 31 13.65 6.67 2.57
C ILE A 31 12.44 6.15 3.35
N LEU A 32 11.42 6.99 3.50
CA LEU A 32 10.17 6.62 4.17
C LEU A 32 9.44 5.50 3.42
N LEU A 33 9.45 5.51 2.07
CA LEU A 33 8.93 4.43 1.24
C LEU A 33 9.70 3.13 1.46
N ALA A 34 11.06 3.18 1.48
CA ALA A 34 11.86 1.98 1.74
C ALA A 34 11.60 1.39 3.14
N PHE A 35 11.46 2.26 4.16
CA PHE A 35 11.05 1.85 5.50
C PHE A 35 9.67 1.18 5.48
N SER A 36 8.68 1.82 4.86
CA SER A 36 7.31 1.34 4.83
C SER A 36 7.15 0.04 4.04
N GLY A 37 7.87 -0.11 2.92
CA GLY A 37 7.89 -1.35 2.14
C GLY A 37 8.50 -2.51 2.93
N ALA A 38 9.63 -2.27 3.63
CA ALA A 38 10.26 -3.27 4.50
C ALA A 38 9.35 -3.66 5.68
N PHE A 39 8.66 -2.68 6.27
CA PHE A 39 7.72 -2.93 7.36
C PHE A 39 6.53 -3.78 6.90
N LEU A 40 5.90 -3.40 5.77
CA LEU A 40 4.79 -4.16 5.20
C LEU A 40 5.20 -5.59 4.83
N LEU A 41 6.39 -5.75 4.22
CA LEU A 41 6.95 -7.07 3.93
C LEU A 41 7.10 -7.91 5.21
N SER A 42 7.62 -7.30 6.27
CA SER A 42 7.85 -7.99 7.55
C SER A 42 6.55 -8.46 8.19
N ILE A 43 5.53 -7.59 8.26
CA ILE A 43 4.20 -7.99 8.79
C ILE A 43 3.57 -9.07 7.90
N THR A 44 3.72 -8.98 6.59
CA THR A 44 3.24 -10.04 5.67
C THR A 44 3.89 -11.38 5.98
N VAL A 45 5.21 -11.40 6.23
CA VAL A 45 5.98 -12.62 6.53
C VAL A 45 5.73 -13.13 7.94
N PHE A 46 5.61 -12.26 8.93
CA PHE A 46 5.48 -12.66 10.33
C PHE A 46 4.04 -13.05 10.71
N GLU A 47 3.04 -12.42 10.12
CA GLU A 47 1.64 -12.61 10.49
C GLU A 47 0.81 -13.26 9.38
N LEU A 48 0.76 -12.66 8.18
CA LEU A 48 -0.19 -13.08 7.15
C LEU A 48 0.18 -14.44 6.52
N LEU A 49 1.45 -14.66 6.21
CA LEU A 49 1.93 -15.94 5.66
C LEU A 49 1.72 -17.11 6.64
N PRO A 50 2.10 -17.03 7.92
CA PRO A 50 1.82 -18.09 8.88
C PRO A 50 0.32 -18.34 9.10
N ALA A 51 -0.50 -17.29 9.13
CA ALA A 51 -1.95 -17.42 9.29
C ALA A 51 -2.61 -18.19 8.13
N VAL A 52 -2.13 -17.99 6.90
CA VAL A 52 -2.69 -18.64 5.71
C VAL A 52 -2.12 -20.05 5.51
N PHE A 53 -0.83 -20.26 5.71
CA PHE A 53 -0.13 -21.52 5.39
C PHE A 53 0.23 -22.37 6.61
N GLY A 54 0.13 -21.84 7.84
CA GLY A 54 0.52 -22.56 9.05
C GLY A 54 -0.37 -23.76 9.39
N SER A 55 -1.62 -23.77 8.94
CA SER A 55 -2.60 -24.80 9.23
C SER A 55 -2.95 -25.70 8.03
N THR A 56 -2.52 -25.37 6.82
CA THR A 56 -2.90 -26.08 5.59
C THR A 56 -1.71 -26.26 4.65
N HIS A 57 -1.61 -27.45 4.02
CA HIS A 57 -0.68 -27.72 2.92
C HIS A 57 -1.38 -27.63 1.55
N ASP A 58 -2.40 -26.80 1.43
CA ASP A 58 -3.20 -26.70 0.22
C ASP A 58 -2.49 -25.85 -0.85
N GLY A 59 -1.99 -26.53 -1.90
CA GLY A 59 -1.36 -25.87 -3.04
C GLY A 59 -2.27 -24.88 -3.80
N HIS A 60 -3.59 -24.99 -3.60
CA HIS A 60 -4.56 -24.07 -4.16
C HIS A 60 -4.37 -22.62 -3.67
N LEU A 61 -4.00 -22.41 -2.40
CA LEU A 61 -3.70 -21.09 -1.86
C LEU A 61 -2.47 -20.44 -2.50
N GLY A 62 -1.48 -21.25 -2.92
CA GLY A 62 -0.34 -20.76 -3.70
C GLY A 62 -0.74 -20.14 -5.03
N LEU A 63 -1.79 -20.67 -5.70
CA LEU A 63 -2.32 -20.05 -6.93
C LEU A 63 -2.94 -18.70 -6.67
N TRP A 64 -3.59 -18.49 -5.52
CA TRP A 64 -4.13 -17.18 -5.13
C TRP A 64 -3.01 -16.17 -4.84
N VAL A 65 -1.90 -16.59 -4.21
CA VAL A 65 -0.71 -15.72 -4.05
C VAL A 65 -0.17 -15.30 -5.42
N MET A 66 -0.01 -16.24 -6.36
CA MET A 66 0.41 -15.91 -7.73
C MET A 66 -0.59 -15.01 -8.44
N GLY A 67 -1.89 -15.26 -8.23
CA GLY A 67 -2.98 -14.39 -8.71
C GLY A 67 -2.87 -12.96 -8.16
N GLY A 68 -2.51 -12.82 -6.88
CA GLY A 68 -2.26 -11.52 -6.24
C GLY A 68 -1.08 -10.76 -6.86
N ILE A 69 0.04 -11.44 -7.10
CA ILE A 69 1.19 -10.86 -7.80
C ILE A 69 0.79 -10.38 -9.19
N LEU A 70 0.09 -11.22 -9.97
CA LEU A 70 -0.38 -10.84 -11.31
C LEU A 70 -1.38 -9.69 -11.27
N THR A 71 -2.30 -9.69 -10.31
CA THR A 71 -3.24 -8.58 -10.10
C THR A 71 -2.50 -7.29 -9.85
N GLN A 72 -1.49 -7.30 -8.98
CA GLN A 72 -0.72 -6.10 -8.66
C GLN A 72 0.10 -5.61 -9.87
N ILE A 73 0.72 -6.50 -10.64
CA ILE A 73 1.39 -6.14 -11.91
C ILE A 73 0.42 -5.44 -12.87
N LEU A 74 -0.81 -5.95 -12.98
CA LEU A 74 -1.83 -5.32 -13.81
C LEU A 74 -2.23 -3.94 -13.27
N LEU A 75 -2.49 -3.81 -11.97
CA LEU A 75 -2.84 -2.52 -11.34
C LEU A 75 -1.71 -1.51 -11.50
N GLU A 76 -0.46 -1.94 -11.35
CA GLU A 76 0.73 -1.11 -11.55
C GLU A 76 0.86 -0.63 -13.01
N SER A 77 0.49 -1.46 -14.00
CA SER A 77 0.49 -1.05 -15.40
C SER A 77 -0.50 0.09 -15.67
N PHE A 78 -1.64 0.15 -14.95
CA PHE A 78 -2.60 1.25 -15.01
C PHE A 78 -2.12 2.47 -14.23
N SER A 79 -1.49 2.28 -13.08
CA SER A 79 -0.98 3.36 -12.24
C SER A 79 0.39 3.89 -12.68
N LYS A 80 1.04 3.23 -13.64
CA LYS A 80 2.38 3.58 -14.17
C LYS A 80 3.44 3.67 -13.07
N GLY A 81 3.44 2.75 -12.11
CA GLY A 81 4.41 2.70 -11.04
C GLY A 81 4.27 3.79 -9.98
N ALA A 82 3.08 4.37 -9.83
CA ALA A 82 2.83 5.44 -8.86
C ALA A 82 3.12 5.04 -7.42
N GLU A 83 2.88 3.77 -7.07
CA GLU A 83 3.09 3.21 -5.74
C GLU A 83 4.58 3.11 -5.36
N HIS A 84 5.45 3.12 -6.35
CA HIS A 84 6.91 3.04 -6.18
C HIS A 84 7.64 4.38 -6.37
N GLY A 85 6.90 5.45 -6.63
CA GLY A 85 7.47 6.79 -6.77
C GLY A 85 7.73 7.25 -8.21
N HIS A 86 7.34 6.48 -9.21
CA HIS A 86 7.47 6.82 -10.63
C HIS A 86 6.15 7.36 -11.20
N ILE A 87 5.72 8.54 -10.76
CA ILE A 87 4.52 9.16 -11.33
C ILE A 87 4.92 10.07 -12.48
N HIS A 88 4.61 9.68 -13.70
CA HIS A 88 4.65 10.52 -14.88
C HIS A 88 3.24 11.03 -15.21
N LEU A 89 2.82 12.09 -14.56
CA LEU A 89 1.61 12.79 -14.99
C LEU A 89 1.94 13.53 -16.29
N ASN A 90 1.37 13.09 -17.40
CA ASN A 90 1.39 13.86 -18.64
C ASN A 90 0.79 15.24 -18.34
N HIS A 91 1.37 16.31 -18.88
CA HIS A 91 0.88 17.71 -18.75
C HIS A 91 -0.48 17.93 -19.44
N THR A 92 -1.34 16.92 -19.44
CA THR A 92 -2.70 17.01 -19.99
C THR A 92 -3.67 17.35 -18.86
N ASN A 93 -4.62 18.25 -19.15
CA ASN A 93 -5.70 18.63 -18.23
C ASN A 93 -6.71 17.46 -18.01
N ARG A 94 -6.37 16.24 -18.41
CA ARG A 94 -7.24 15.08 -18.25
C ARG A 94 -7.04 14.43 -16.91
N PHE A 95 -8.13 14.04 -16.27
CA PHE A 95 -8.09 13.27 -15.02
C PHE A 95 -7.37 11.93 -15.24
N PRO A 96 -6.42 11.53 -14.37
CA PRO A 96 -5.60 10.33 -14.54
C PRO A 96 -6.36 9.07 -14.12
N TRP A 97 -7.35 8.66 -14.91
CA TRP A 97 -8.24 7.54 -14.58
C TRP A 97 -7.53 6.23 -14.31
N GLY A 98 -6.49 5.88 -15.08
CA GLY A 98 -5.73 4.65 -14.86
C GLY A 98 -5.07 4.62 -13.47
N LEU A 99 -4.38 5.72 -13.11
CA LEU A 99 -3.80 5.89 -11.79
C LEU A 99 -4.86 5.79 -10.68
N PHE A 100 -5.98 6.50 -10.85
CA PHE A 100 -7.06 6.53 -9.87
C PHE A 100 -7.66 5.15 -9.63
N VAL A 101 -8.05 4.45 -10.69
CA VAL A 101 -8.69 3.13 -10.60
C VAL A 101 -7.70 2.10 -10.04
N GLY A 102 -6.44 2.08 -10.52
CA GLY A 102 -5.41 1.16 -10.04
C GLY A 102 -5.18 1.30 -8.54
N LEU A 103 -4.98 2.54 -8.06
CA LEU A 103 -4.78 2.81 -6.63
C LEU A 103 -6.03 2.52 -5.78
N CYS A 104 -7.24 2.81 -6.29
CA CYS A 104 -8.47 2.51 -5.56
C CYS A 104 -8.70 1.00 -5.42
N LEU A 105 -8.45 0.22 -6.46
CA LEU A 105 -8.57 -1.24 -6.41
C LEU A 105 -7.51 -1.85 -5.48
N HIS A 106 -6.24 -1.40 -5.59
CA HIS A 106 -5.20 -1.80 -4.66
C HIS A 106 -5.60 -1.51 -3.20
N ALA A 107 -6.02 -0.28 -2.91
CA ALA A 107 -6.46 0.13 -1.58
C ALA A 107 -7.67 -0.65 -1.05
N PHE A 108 -8.60 -1.03 -1.92
CA PHE A 108 -9.72 -1.90 -1.57
C PHE A 108 -9.23 -3.28 -1.16
N LEU A 109 -8.37 -3.91 -1.98
CA LEU A 109 -7.86 -5.26 -1.71
C LEU A 109 -7.01 -5.31 -0.45
N GLU A 110 -6.12 -4.34 -0.21
CA GLU A 110 -5.32 -4.28 1.02
C GLU A 110 -6.18 -4.18 2.29
N GLY A 111 -7.40 -3.66 2.17
CA GLY A 111 -8.34 -3.54 3.28
C GLY A 111 -8.97 -4.87 3.71
N THR A 112 -9.07 -5.85 2.81
CA THR A 112 -9.86 -7.07 3.06
C THR A 112 -9.35 -7.92 4.24
N PRO A 113 -8.04 -8.07 4.53
CA PRO A 113 -7.54 -8.88 5.64
C PRO A 113 -7.44 -8.15 6.98
N ILE A 114 -7.58 -6.82 7.02
CA ILE A 114 -7.21 -6.01 8.19
C ILE A 114 -7.96 -6.43 9.47
N ASP A 115 -9.24 -6.78 9.37
CA ASP A 115 -10.05 -7.06 10.56
C ASP A 115 -9.78 -8.44 11.16
N GLN A 116 -9.09 -9.29 10.45
CA GLN A 116 -8.78 -10.66 10.84
C GLN A 116 -7.37 -10.80 11.43
N HIS A 117 -6.53 -9.77 11.27
CA HIS A 117 -5.11 -9.77 11.63
C HIS A 117 -4.76 -8.52 12.44
N GLU A 118 -4.47 -8.71 13.74
CA GLU A 118 -4.36 -7.64 14.72
C GLU A 118 -3.26 -6.61 14.39
N HIS A 119 -2.11 -7.07 13.89
CA HIS A 119 -0.97 -6.19 13.63
C HIS A 119 -0.88 -5.71 12.17
N LEU A 120 -1.66 -6.32 11.27
CA LEU A 120 -1.65 -5.96 9.85
C LEU A 120 -2.06 -4.49 9.62
N ILE A 121 -2.94 -3.95 10.46
CA ILE A 121 -3.32 -2.54 10.42
C ILE A 121 -2.11 -1.61 10.44
N TRP A 122 -1.09 -1.91 11.25
CA TRP A 122 0.14 -1.11 11.31
C TRP A 122 0.94 -1.18 10.02
N GLY A 123 0.99 -2.37 9.38
CA GLY A 123 1.59 -2.55 8.06
C GLY A 123 0.97 -1.63 7.03
N VAL A 124 -0.36 -1.66 6.95
CA VAL A 124 -1.13 -0.84 6.02
C VAL A 124 -0.98 0.66 6.33
N LEU A 125 -1.06 1.09 7.59
CA LEU A 125 -0.93 2.51 7.98
C LEU A 125 0.44 3.08 7.63
N ILE A 126 1.51 2.37 8.01
CA ILE A 126 2.88 2.80 7.79
C ILE A 126 3.20 2.84 6.29
N HIS A 127 2.64 1.91 5.50
CA HIS A 127 2.80 1.90 4.06
C HIS A 127 1.97 3.00 3.37
N LYS A 128 0.74 3.21 3.79
CA LYS A 128 -0.22 4.12 3.17
C LYS A 128 0.16 5.59 3.33
N LEU A 129 0.75 5.97 4.45
CA LEU A 129 1.14 7.35 4.72
C LEU A 129 2.14 7.92 3.69
N PRO A 130 3.30 7.28 3.41
CA PRO A 130 4.24 7.78 2.39
C PRO A 130 3.67 7.73 0.98
N ILE A 131 2.84 6.74 0.65
CA ILE A 131 2.13 6.67 -0.63
C ILE A 131 1.19 7.87 -0.78
N ALA A 132 0.40 8.19 0.25
CA ALA A 132 -0.48 9.34 0.24
C ALA A 132 0.28 10.67 0.08
N ILE A 133 1.43 10.83 0.76
CA ILE A 133 2.32 12.00 0.60
C ILE A 133 2.80 12.07 -0.86
N LEU A 134 3.25 10.96 -1.42
CA LEU A 134 3.76 10.90 -2.78
C LEU A 134 2.69 11.26 -3.81
N ILE A 135 1.52 10.61 -3.74
CA ILE A 135 0.38 10.86 -4.64
C ILE A 135 -0.07 12.32 -4.52
N ALA A 136 -0.28 12.83 -3.30
CA ALA A 136 -0.64 14.21 -3.08
C ALA A 136 0.38 15.18 -3.67
N TYR A 137 1.69 14.94 -3.47
CA TYR A 137 2.76 15.77 -4.04
C TYR A 137 2.67 15.86 -5.56
N PHE A 138 2.44 14.76 -6.26
CA PHE A 138 2.31 14.76 -7.72
C PHE A 138 0.99 15.39 -8.19
N LEU A 139 -0.13 15.10 -7.52
CA LEU A 139 -1.42 15.68 -7.87
C LEU A 139 -1.42 17.20 -7.69
N TRP A 140 -0.76 17.74 -6.64
CA TRP A 140 -0.63 19.19 -6.44
C TRP A 140 0.23 19.89 -7.50
N LYS A 141 1.11 19.15 -8.19
CA LYS A 141 1.91 19.64 -9.31
C LYS A 141 1.25 19.46 -10.68
N SER A 142 0.13 18.74 -10.72
CA SER A 142 -0.63 18.53 -11.94
C SER A 142 -1.55 19.72 -12.25
N PRO A 143 -2.07 19.84 -13.47
CA PRO A 143 -3.02 20.88 -13.85
C PRO A 143 -4.46 20.63 -13.36
N LEU A 144 -4.67 19.67 -12.46
CA LEU A 144 -5.97 19.34 -11.90
C LEU A 144 -6.47 20.43 -10.96
N SER A 145 -7.79 20.63 -10.93
CA SER A 145 -8.42 21.53 -9.95
C SER A 145 -8.27 20.98 -8.53
N LYS A 146 -8.26 21.89 -7.53
CA LYS A 146 -8.18 21.48 -6.11
C LYS A 146 -9.30 20.52 -5.72
N LEU A 147 -10.50 20.71 -6.28
CA LEU A 147 -11.64 19.83 -6.04
C LEU A 147 -11.36 18.40 -6.57
N GLN A 148 -10.82 18.29 -7.79
CA GLN A 148 -10.46 16.98 -8.36
C GLN A 148 -9.39 16.26 -7.53
N ILE A 149 -8.39 17.00 -7.03
CA ILE A 149 -7.32 16.46 -6.16
C ILE A 149 -7.93 15.94 -4.85
N TRP A 150 -8.76 16.73 -4.18
CA TRP A 150 -9.39 16.31 -2.92
C TRP A 150 -10.37 15.17 -3.09
N LEU A 151 -11.15 15.14 -4.19
CA LEU A 151 -12.02 14.01 -4.51
C LEU A 151 -11.22 12.74 -4.77
N PHE A 152 -10.11 12.83 -5.51
CA PHE A 152 -9.21 11.69 -5.72
C PHE A 152 -8.73 11.12 -4.39
N LEU A 153 -8.15 11.97 -3.54
CA LEU A 153 -7.58 11.56 -2.26
C LEU A 153 -8.65 11.03 -1.29
N PHE A 154 -9.84 11.63 -1.29
CA PHE A 154 -10.97 11.18 -0.47
C PHE A 154 -11.46 9.79 -0.88
N VAL A 155 -11.69 9.57 -2.19
CA VAL A 155 -12.13 8.25 -2.68
C VAL A 155 -11.04 7.20 -2.44
N PHE A 156 -9.77 7.52 -2.72
CA PHE A 156 -8.66 6.64 -2.40
C PHE A 156 -8.60 6.30 -0.89
N ALA A 157 -8.81 7.28 -0.02
CA ALA A 157 -8.79 7.10 1.44
C ALA A 157 -9.89 6.15 1.95
N ILE A 158 -11.09 6.21 1.34
CA ILE A 158 -12.24 5.41 1.79
C ILE A 158 -12.20 3.97 1.27
N MET A 159 -11.38 3.65 0.24
CA MET A 159 -11.35 2.33 -0.36
C MET A 159 -10.87 1.23 0.60
N THR A 160 -9.85 1.49 1.42
CA THR A 160 -9.39 0.52 2.43
C THR A 160 -10.45 0.22 3.48
N PRO A 161 -11.10 1.23 4.12
CA PRO A 161 -12.29 1.00 4.94
C PRO A 161 -13.40 0.19 4.26
N ILE A 162 -13.70 0.50 2.99
CA ILE A 162 -14.71 -0.26 2.23
C ILE A 162 -14.28 -1.72 2.04
N GLY A 163 -13.00 -1.99 1.75
CA GLY A 163 -12.45 -3.34 1.66
C GLY A 163 -12.66 -4.12 2.95
N THR A 164 -12.27 -3.54 4.09
CA THR A 164 -12.47 -4.15 5.41
C THR A 164 -13.95 -4.40 5.72
N TRP A 165 -14.79 -3.39 5.49
CA TRP A 165 -16.25 -3.50 5.72
C TRP A 165 -16.91 -4.54 4.81
N SER A 166 -16.46 -4.67 3.56
CA SER A 166 -17.06 -5.58 2.58
C SER A 166 -16.97 -7.05 3.03
N VAL A 167 -15.84 -7.45 3.62
CA VAL A 167 -15.67 -8.81 4.16
C VAL A 167 -16.60 -9.06 5.35
N GLN A 168 -16.83 -8.06 6.21
CA GLN A 168 -17.76 -8.17 7.33
C GLN A 168 -19.22 -8.24 6.85
N ALA A 169 -19.59 -7.46 5.83
CA ALA A 169 -20.97 -7.30 5.37
C ALA A 169 -21.45 -8.43 4.46
N PHE A 170 -20.56 -9.07 3.70
CA PHE A 170 -20.95 -10.05 2.69
C PHE A 170 -20.49 -11.46 3.04
N ASN A 171 -21.44 -12.33 3.42
CA ASN A 171 -21.20 -13.74 3.74
C ASN A 171 -20.43 -14.51 2.64
N GLY A 172 -20.57 -14.11 1.38
CA GLY A 172 -19.84 -14.71 0.25
C GLY A 172 -18.33 -14.47 0.35
N LEU A 173 -17.92 -13.25 0.73
CA LEU A 173 -16.52 -12.90 0.96
C LEU A 173 -15.94 -13.56 2.21
N GLN A 174 -16.74 -13.69 3.27
CA GLN A 174 -16.33 -14.42 4.47
C GLN A 174 -15.97 -15.88 4.21
N LYS A 175 -16.66 -16.53 3.27
CA LYS A 175 -16.39 -17.94 2.91
C LYS A 175 -15.06 -18.15 2.18
N ILE A 176 -14.56 -17.14 1.47
CA ILE A 176 -13.31 -17.18 0.69
C ILE A 176 -12.22 -16.32 1.31
N THR A 177 -12.27 -16.13 2.62
CA THR A 177 -11.34 -15.27 3.35
C THR A 177 -9.89 -15.76 3.24
N MET A 178 -9.66 -17.08 3.26
CA MET A 178 -8.32 -17.65 3.12
C MET A 178 -7.74 -17.35 1.74
N GLU A 179 -8.54 -17.46 0.70
CA GLU A 179 -8.18 -17.14 -0.68
C GLU A 179 -7.92 -15.64 -0.85
N LEU A 180 -8.75 -14.79 -0.25
CA LEU A 180 -8.54 -13.34 -0.27
C LEU A 180 -7.24 -12.96 0.46
N ASN A 181 -6.97 -13.56 1.62
CA ASN A 181 -5.75 -13.33 2.36
C ASN A 181 -4.52 -13.80 1.55
N ALA A 182 -4.60 -14.97 0.89
CA ALA A 182 -3.55 -15.47 0.01
C ALA A 182 -3.31 -14.53 -1.19
N LEU A 183 -4.38 -13.99 -1.80
CA LEU A 183 -4.28 -13.00 -2.87
C LEU A 183 -3.59 -11.72 -2.39
N VAL A 184 -3.95 -11.22 -1.19
CA VAL A 184 -3.34 -10.02 -0.62
C VAL A 184 -1.88 -10.24 -0.23
N ILE A 185 -1.49 -11.45 0.21
CA ILE A 185 -0.07 -11.81 0.37
C ILE A 185 0.69 -11.56 -0.94
N GLY A 186 0.16 -12.03 -2.06
CA GLY A 186 0.78 -11.81 -3.37
C GLY A 186 0.94 -10.34 -3.72
N ILE A 187 -0.10 -9.54 -3.47
CA ILE A 187 -0.08 -8.08 -3.67
C ILE A 187 1.02 -7.43 -2.81
N PHE A 188 1.05 -7.73 -1.51
CA PHE A 188 2.01 -7.14 -0.59
C PHE A 188 3.45 -7.56 -0.87
N LEU A 189 3.68 -8.83 -1.23
CA LEU A 189 5.00 -9.30 -1.66
C LEU A 189 5.49 -8.52 -2.88
N HIS A 190 4.64 -8.34 -3.90
CA HIS A 190 5.02 -7.59 -5.10
C HIS A 190 5.33 -6.13 -4.77
N VAL A 191 4.40 -5.40 -4.14
CA VAL A 191 4.57 -3.98 -3.80
C VAL A 191 5.80 -3.75 -2.93
N SER A 192 5.96 -4.53 -1.86
CA SER A 192 7.06 -4.36 -0.92
C SER A 192 8.42 -4.62 -1.56
N THR A 193 8.54 -5.70 -2.34
CA THR A 193 9.81 -6.04 -3.01
C THR A 193 10.14 -5.02 -4.09
N THR A 194 9.17 -4.57 -4.88
CA THR A 194 9.39 -3.54 -5.91
C THR A 194 9.86 -2.23 -5.27
N ILE A 195 9.22 -1.76 -4.19
CA ILE A 195 9.68 -0.58 -3.44
C ILE A 195 11.12 -0.74 -2.95
N LEU A 196 11.48 -1.91 -2.41
CA LEU A 196 12.82 -2.16 -1.89
C LEU A 196 13.88 -2.17 -3.01
N PHE A 197 13.58 -2.78 -4.15
CA PHE A 197 14.52 -2.89 -5.27
C PHE A 197 14.64 -1.59 -6.06
N GLU A 198 13.54 -0.94 -6.42
CA GLU A 198 13.56 0.32 -7.17
C GLU A 198 14.15 1.48 -6.38
N SER A 199 13.99 1.46 -5.07
CA SER A 199 14.63 2.46 -4.23
C SER A 199 16.17 2.34 -4.22
N ALA A 200 16.77 1.30 -4.86
CA ALA A 200 18.22 1.08 -5.00
C ALA A 200 18.80 1.73 -6.27
N GLU A 201 18.52 3.02 -6.52
CA GLU A 201 19.06 3.74 -7.67
C GLU A 201 20.60 3.64 -7.73
N GLY A 202 21.12 3.12 -8.86
CA GLY A 202 22.53 3.22 -9.25
C GLY A 202 23.49 2.26 -8.58
N HIS A 203 23.06 1.09 -8.05
CA HIS A 203 23.93 0.08 -7.41
C HIS A 203 24.84 0.61 -6.29
N ARG A 204 24.63 1.83 -5.81
CA ARG A 204 25.39 2.38 -4.69
C ARG A 204 24.77 1.96 -3.37
N PHE A 205 25.57 1.33 -2.54
CA PHE A 205 25.21 1.02 -1.16
C PHE A 205 24.82 2.32 -0.41
N ASN A 206 23.58 2.41 0.03
CA ASN A 206 23.09 3.53 0.83
C ASN A 206 22.84 3.04 2.27
N SER A 207 23.79 3.32 3.16
CA SER A 207 23.73 2.92 4.56
C SER A 207 22.49 3.45 5.29
N THR A 208 22.06 4.68 5.01
CA THR A 208 20.85 5.26 5.61
C THR A 208 19.60 4.46 5.25
N LYS A 209 19.52 4.01 4.00
CA LYS A 209 18.40 3.21 3.53
C LYS A 209 18.43 1.81 4.13
N LEU A 210 19.62 1.17 4.19
CA LEU A 210 19.76 -0.13 4.84
C LEU A 210 19.37 -0.05 6.32
N LEU A 211 19.78 1.01 7.04
CA LEU A 211 19.36 1.23 8.43
C LEU A 211 17.84 1.41 8.55
N ALA A 212 17.21 2.12 7.61
CA ALA A 212 15.74 2.25 7.58
C ALA A 212 15.06 0.90 7.38
N ILE A 213 15.55 0.05 6.48
CA ILE A 213 15.02 -1.31 6.23
C ILE A 213 15.19 -2.18 7.48
N VAL A 214 16.40 -2.23 8.07
CA VAL A 214 16.67 -3.02 9.29
C VAL A 214 15.81 -2.51 10.45
N GLY A 215 15.69 -1.19 10.62
CA GLY A 215 14.82 -0.60 11.64
C GLY A 215 13.35 -0.98 11.46
N ALA A 216 12.87 -1.03 10.22
CA ALA A 216 11.51 -1.44 9.90
C ALA A 216 11.25 -2.91 10.25
N ILE A 217 12.20 -3.80 9.91
CA ILE A 217 12.11 -5.24 10.24
C ILE A 217 12.07 -5.45 11.75
N LEU A 218 12.99 -4.78 12.48
CA LEU A 218 13.03 -4.89 13.94
C LEU A 218 11.75 -4.34 14.59
N LEU A 219 11.25 -3.19 14.12
CA LEU A 219 10.00 -2.63 14.63
C LEU A 219 8.82 -3.55 14.38
N ALA A 220 8.71 -4.14 13.18
CA ALA A 220 7.66 -5.09 12.86
C ALA A 220 7.74 -6.34 13.76
N TYR A 221 8.96 -6.83 14.00
CA TYR A 221 9.19 -7.97 14.90
C TYR A 221 8.70 -7.68 16.32
N PHE A 222 9.06 -6.52 16.90
CA PHE A 222 8.64 -6.15 18.25
C PHE A 222 7.14 -5.83 18.38
N ILE A 223 6.49 -5.40 17.31
CA ILE A 223 5.03 -5.17 17.33
C ILE A 223 4.28 -6.51 17.28
N HIS A 224 4.84 -7.50 16.58
CA HIS A 224 4.20 -8.80 16.41
C HIS A 224 4.39 -9.73 17.62
N HIS A 225 5.49 -9.59 18.38
CA HIS A 225 5.83 -10.43 19.56
C HIS A 225 5.63 -9.67 20.86
#